data_52a4fa967567775861255feccac46ab7
#
_entry.id   52a4fa967567775861255feccac46ab7
#
_cell.length_a   1.000
_cell.length_b   1.000
_cell.length_c   1.000
_cell.angle_alpha   90.00
_cell.angle_beta   90.00
_cell.angle_gamma   90.00
#
_symmetry.space_group_name_H-M   'P 1'
#
loop_
_entity.id
_entity.type
_entity.pdbx_description
1 polymer ?
#
loop_
_entity_poly.entity_id
_entity_poly.type
_entity_poly.pdbx_seq_one_letter_code
_entity_poly.pdbx_strand_id
1 'polypeptide(L)'
;MTDYKELANLLFPNIDKTPDYYEELYPLRKLKEGARVTRFAPSPTGYLHFGNLYTCMAAYVTAKATDGVFYVRVEDTDQKRKVDGAVSAMLKGLSVYGIVADEGVIGENEEKGDYAPYYQSARKDIYQAYAKSLVMQGLAYPCFCSAEELDEIRASQENEDIKGYYGKYAKCRDLSLDEIKKKIESGAEWTLRLKSPGDAEKKCYFDDMIKGKIEMPENIQDIVLLKSDGIPTYHFAHAIDDHLMRTTHVVRGDEWIASVPVHLQLFKVLGFKPVKYAHVAPIMKEENGGKRKLSKRKDPEAAVSYYAEAGYPAESVNEYLMTILNSNFEDWRRANKDADILSFPFNFKKMSASGALFDYAKLTDVSKNVISKMSAEKVFDLTYKWAEEYQPQLYELFSKDKEKATAILNIDRENKKPRKDIAKWSEVLDYVGYMYDETFTPCYQLSGNATPKLAVNVIEEYLKVFDINDDKDAWFNRMKEICPLVGCTPNVKEYKAEPEKYAGHVGDVSTVIRVALTGRTNTPDLFSITKLLGEETVRKRLNSALKYYKEEA
;
A
#
# COMPACT_ATOMS: atom_id res chain seq x y z
N MET A 1 16.75 11.16 53.04
CA MET A 1 15.93 11.47 51.83
C MET A 1 16.89 11.63 50.68
N THR A 2 16.67 10.97 49.56
CA THR A 2 17.51 11.10 48.36
C THR A 2 17.40 12.52 47.81
N ASP A 3 18.55 13.19 47.65
CA ASP A 3 18.58 14.47 46.92
C ASP A 3 18.46 14.21 45.42
N TYR A 4 17.22 14.25 44.93
CA TYR A 4 16.92 14.00 43.53
C TYR A 4 17.52 15.04 42.58
N LYS A 5 17.78 16.25 43.05
CA LYS A 5 18.44 17.30 42.27
C LYS A 5 19.91 16.97 42.06
N GLU A 6 20.59 16.54 43.12
CA GLU A 6 21.97 16.10 43.05
C GLU A 6 22.10 14.86 42.16
N LEU A 7 21.21 13.87 42.33
CA LEU A 7 21.15 12.68 41.49
C LEU A 7 20.96 13.02 40.00
N ALA A 8 20.03 13.92 39.69
CA ALA A 8 19.76 14.31 38.30
C ALA A 8 20.98 14.99 37.65
N ASN A 9 21.69 15.84 38.41
CA ASN A 9 22.92 16.47 37.90
C ASN A 9 24.08 15.49 37.76
N LEU A 10 24.16 14.49 38.62
CA LEU A 10 25.15 13.42 38.52
C LEU A 10 24.95 12.57 37.26
N LEU A 11 23.70 12.21 36.95
CA LEU A 11 23.37 11.38 35.80
C LEU A 11 23.42 12.15 34.47
N PHE A 12 23.11 13.45 34.49
CA PHE A 12 23.00 14.29 33.29
C PHE A 12 23.76 15.62 33.48
N PRO A 13 25.09 15.57 33.64
CA PRO A 13 25.91 16.77 33.95
C PRO A 13 25.92 17.80 32.80
N ASN A 14 25.75 17.35 31.56
CA ASN A 14 25.85 18.18 30.34
C ASN A 14 24.47 18.63 29.81
N ILE A 15 23.38 18.33 30.49
CA ILE A 15 22.02 18.71 30.07
C ILE A 15 21.56 19.93 30.86
N ASP A 16 21.64 21.08 30.22
CA ASP A 16 21.23 22.38 30.83
C ASP A 16 19.81 22.79 30.41
N LYS A 17 19.33 22.30 29.26
CA LYS A 17 17.98 22.60 28.79
C LYS A 17 16.93 21.84 29.59
N THR A 18 15.80 22.51 29.84
CA THR A 18 14.64 21.94 30.55
C THR A 18 13.52 21.52 29.60
N PRO A 19 12.54 20.75 30.04
CA PRO A 19 11.32 20.52 29.29
C PRO A 19 10.65 21.81 28.79
N ASP A 20 10.57 22.85 29.61
CA ASP A 20 9.95 24.14 29.26
C ASP A 20 10.64 24.80 28.06
N TYR A 21 11.97 24.73 27.99
CA TYR A 21 12.71 25.19 26.81
C TYR A 21 12.21 24.53 25.52
N TYR A 22 11.95 23.22 25.56
CA TYR A 22 11.47 22.49 24.38
C TYR A 22 9.99 22.74 24.10
N GLU A 23 9.17 23.02 25.11
CA GLU A 23 7.78 23.47 24.93
C GLU A 23 7.71 24.82 24.19
N GLU A 24 8.63 25.75 24.51
CA GLU A 24 8.75 27.03 23.81
C GLU A 24 9.32 26.89 22.40
N LEU A 25 10.31 26.00 22.21
CA LEU A 25 10.93 25.72 20.90
C LEU A 25 9.94 25.11 19.92
N TYR A 26 9.04 24.25 20.39
CA TYR A 26 8.04 23.56 19.60
C TYR A 26 6.61 24.02 19.98
N PRO A 27 6.18 25.19 19.52
CA PRO A 27 4.89 25.77 19.90
C PRO A 27 3.71 24.97 19.35
N LEU A 28 2.50 25.30 19.83
CA LEU A 28 1.28 24.74 19.27
C LEU A 28 1.11 25.12 17.79
N ARG A 29 0.64 24.18 17.00
CA ARG A 29 0.38 24.39 15.56
C ARG A 29 -0.78 25.35 15.34
N LYS A 30 -0.63 26.26 14.37
CA LYS A 30 -1.69 27.17 13.93
C LYS A 30 -2.55 26.49 12.85
N LEU A 31 -3.42 25.59 13.27
CA LEU A 31 -4.30 24.82 12.39
C LEU A 31 -5.77 25.16 12.67
N LYS A 32 -6.64 24.86 11.72
CA LYS A 32 -8.10 24.96 11.90
C LYS A 32 -8.55 24.07 13.04
N GLU A 33 -9.64 24.45 13.72
CA GLU A 33 -10.27 23.60 14.71
C GLU A 33 -10.68 22.24 14.07
N GLY A 34 -10.34 21.15 14.74
CA GLY A 34 -10.61 19.79 14.24
C GLY A 34 -9.57 19.25 13.28
N ALA A 35 -8.60 20.04 12.81
CA ALA A 35 -7.50 19.55 11.99
C ALA A 35 -6.68 18.47 12.73
N ARG A 36 -6.34 17.41 12.01
CA ARG A 36 -5.64 16.25 12.58
C ARG A 36 -4.18 16.24 12.16
N VAL A 37 -3.31 16.05 13.13
CA VAL A 37 -1.88 15.84 12.90
C VAL A 37 -1.60 14.35 13.07
N THR A 38 -1.12 13.74 12.00
CA THR A 38 -0.79 12.31 11.94
C THR A 38 0.65 12.12 11.48
N ARG A 39 1.19 10.93 11.67
CA ARG A 39 2.54 10.63 11.23
C ARG A 39 2.65 9.21 10.68
N PHE A 40 3.61 9.04 9.78
CA PHE A 40 4.26 7.77 9.52
C PHE A 40 5.62 7.76 10.24
N ALA A 41 5.83 6.76 11.07
CA ALA A 41 7.00 6.69 11.96
C ALA A 41 7.71 5.33 11.80
N PRO A 42 8.37 5.10 10.66
CA PRO A 42 9.04 3.85 10.37
C PRO A 42 10.43 3.78 10.99
N SER A 43 10.85 2.56 11.36
CA SER A 43 12.25 2.25 11.58
C SER A 43 12.93 1.93 10.24
N PRO A 44 14.16 2.41 9.97
CA PRO A 44 14.87 2.22 8.70
C PRO A 44 15.50 0.82 8.60
N THR A 45 14.70 -0.23 8.77
CA THR A 45 15.14 -1.63 8.87
C THR A 45 14.84 -2.48 7.64
N GLY A 46 14.42 -1.87 6.52
CA GLY A 46 14.16 -2.58 5.27
C GLY A 46 13.11 -1.92 4.38
N TYR A 47 12.72 -2.65 3.33
CA TYR A 47 11.79 -2.17 2.31
C TYR A 47 10.35 -2.04 2.81
N LEU A 48 9.59 -1.12 2.19
CA LEU A 48 8.19 -0.86 2.50
C LEU A 48 7.34 -2.13 2.26
N HIS A 49 6.56 -2.50 3.26
CA HIS A 49 5.62 -3.61 3.22
C HIS A 49 4.21 -3.09 2.89
N PHE A 50 3.40 -3.88 2.18
CA PHE A 50 2.03 -3.48 1.83
C PHE A 50 1.18 -3.12 3.06
N GLY A 51 1.37 -3.82 4.19
CA GLY A 51 0.76 -3.47 5.48
C GLY A 51 1.20 -2.11 6.02
N ASN A 52 2.47 -1.69 5.79
CA ASN A 52 2.94 -0.36 6.14
C ASN A 52 2.28 0.70 5.25
N LEU A 53 2.18 0.43 3.93
CA LEU A 53 1.49 1.31 2.99
C LEU A 53 0.01 1.48 3.37
N TYR A 54 -0.67 0.39 3.74
CA TYR A 54 -2.05 0.38 4.22
C TYR A 54 -2.25 1.27 5.47
N THR A 55 -1.39 1.10 6.47
CA THR A 55 -1.43 1.91 7.71
C THR A 55 -1.05 3.37 7.43
N CYS A 56 -0.06 3.59 6.57
CA CYS A 56 0.37 4.93 6.15
C CYS A 56 -0.73 5.67 5.39
N MET A 57 -1.43 5.00 4.47
CA MET A 57 -2.58 5.55 3.75
C MET A 57 -3.68 5.99 4.73
N ALA A 58 -4.01 5.18 5.74
CA ALA A 58 -4.99 5.55 6.77
C ALA A 58 -4.57 6.81 7.55
N ALA A 59 -3.29 6.94 7.89
CA ALA A 59 -2.75 8.13 8.55
C ALA A 59 -2.80 9.36 7.61
N TYR A 60 -2.40 9.17 6.35
CA TYR A 60 -2.38 10.22 5.33
C TYR A 60 -3.77 10.80 5.04
N VAL A 61 -4.74 9.94 4.72
CA VAL A 61 -6.11 10.40 4.43
C VAL A 61 -6.77 11.02 5.67
N THR A 62 -6.41 10.58 6.89
CA THR A 62 -6.89 11.16 8.14
C THR A 62 -6.47 12.63 8.30
N ALA A 63 -5.22 12.95 7.97
CA ALA A 63 -4.73 14.33 7.99
C ALA A 63 -5.37 15.15 6.87
N LYS A 64 -5.30 14.65 5.63
CA LYS A 64 -5.78 15.36 4.44
C LYS A 64 -7.28 15.65 4.47
N ALA A 65 -8.10 14.73 4.96
CA ALA A 65 -9.55 14.93 5.10
C ALA A 65 -9.94 16.04 6.09
N THR A 66 -9.01 16.59 6.85
CA THR A 66 -9.27 17.64 7.87
C THR A 66 -8.41 18.89 7.68
N ASP A 67 -7.79 19.09 6.52
CA ASP A 67 -6.79 20.14 6.27
C ASP A 67 -5.69 20.16 7.36
N GLY A 68 -5.33 18.98 7.83
CA GLY A 68 -4.32 18.77 8.87
C GLY A 68 -2.94 18.53 8.29
N VAL A 69 -2.04 17.98 9.12
CA VAL A 69 -0.63 17.75 8.76
C VAL A 69 -0.31 16.26 8.84
N PHE A 70 0.28 15.74 7.78
CA PHE A 70 0.90 14.42 7.75
C PHE A 70 2.42 14.58 7.67
N TYR A 71 3.16 13.99 8.61
CA TYR A 71 4.62 14.06 8.62
C TYR A 71 5.29 12.69 8.72
N VAL A 72 6.57 12.62 8.30
CA VAL A 72 7.41 11.43 8.42
C VAL A 72 8.48 11.66 9.49
N ARG A 73 8.50 10.79 10.51
CA ARG A 73 9.53 10.71 11.55
C ARG A 73 10.27 9.38 11.46
N VAL A 74 11.60 9.42 11.33
CA VAL A 74 12.41 8.20 11.25
C VAL A 74 12.80 7.75 12.67
N GLU A 75 12.36 6.55 13.05
CA GLU A 75 12.63 5.93 14.35
C GLU A 75 13.87 5.04 14.26
N ASP A 76 15.04 5.69 14.26
CA ASP A 76 16.36 5.09 14.10
C ASP A 76 17.14 4.91 15.42
N THR A 77 16.44 4.76 16.54
CA THR A 77 17.05 4.52 17.86
C THR A 77 17.75 3.17 17.98
N ASP A 78 17.51 2.23 17.07
CA ASP A 78 18.24 0.97 16.94
C ASP A 78 19.22 1.03 15.76
N GLN A 79 20.37 1.62 16.01
CA GLN A 79 21.42 1.79 15.00
C GLN A 79 21.99 0.47 14.46
N LYS A 80 21.88 -0.64 15.21
CA LYS A 80 22.39 -1.96 14.78
C LYS A 80 21.59 -2.56 13.63
N ARG A 81 20.32 -2.19 13.49
CA ARG A 81 19.42 -2.69 12.45
C ARG A 81 19.16 -1.70 11.31
N LYS A 82 19.83 -0.57 11.33
CA LYS A 82 19.74 0.43 10.26
C LYS A 82 20.26 -0.15 8.94
N VAL A 83 19.50 0.02 7.86
CA VAL A 83 19.88 -0.33 6.49
C VAL A 83 20.09 0.95 5.69
N ASP A 84 21.26 1.09 5.09
CA ASP A 84 21.59 2.26 4.27
C ASP A 84 20.64 2.36 3.06
N GLY A 85 20.22 3.59 2.75
CA GLY A 85 19.27 3.86 1.67
C GLY A 85 17.82 3.45 1.95
N ALA A 86 17.50 2.83 3.10
CA ALA A 86 16.13 2.39 3.42
C ALA A 86 15.15 3.56 3.52
N VAL A 87 15.58 4.71 4.02
CA VAL A 87 14.75 5.92 4.14
C VAL A 87 14.39 6.44 2.75
N SER A 88 15.37 6.62 1.87
CA SER A 88 15.13 7.06 0.49
C SER A 88 14.25 6.10 -0.30
N ALA A 89 14.49 4.80 -0.19
CA ALA A 89 13.67 3.77 -0.85
C ALA A 89 12.22 3.81 -0.35
N MET A 90 12.02 4.01 0.94
CA MET A 90 10.70 4.10 1.55
C MET A 90 9.96 5.37 1.09
N LEU A 91 10.60 6.54 1.11
CA LEU A 91 10.00 7.79 0.66
C LEU A 91 9.65 7.73 -0.83
N LYS A 92 10.54 7.18 -1.67
CA LYS A 92 10.26 6.90 -3.08
C LYS A 92 9.06 5.96 -3.24
N GLY A 93 9.01 4.89 -2.43
CA GLY A 93 7.87 3.97 -2.44
C GLY A 93 6.54 4.65 -2.08
N LEU A 94 6.52 5.56 -1.11
CA LEU A 94 5.32 6.33 -0.75
C LEU A 94 4.93 7.32 -1.85
N SER A 95 5.91 8.01 -2.45
CA SER A 95 5.66 9.01 -3.51
C SER A 95 5.04 8.40 -4.77
N VAL A 96 5.36 7.15 -5.11
CA VAL A 96 4.72 6.40 -6.21
C VAL A 96 3.19 6.36 -6.03
N TYR A 97 2.74 6.24 -4.78
CA TYR A 97 1.31 6.21 -4.44
C TYR A 97 0.73 7.59 -4.09
N GLY A 98 1.45 8.68 -4.40
CA GLY A 98 1.01 10.04 -4.12
C GLY A 98 0.99 10.42 -2.64
N ILE A 99 1.59 9.61 -1.76
CA ILE A 99 1.72 9.91 -0.34
C ILE A 99 2.95 10.79 -0.14
N VAL A 100 2.72 12.08 0.02
CA VAL A 100 3.77 13.10 0.20
C VAL A 100 3.61 13.74 1.57
N ALA A 101 4.68 13.75 2.36
CA ALA A 101 4.69 14.38 3.67
C ALA A 101 4.64 15.92 3.55
N ASP A 102 3.85 16.55 4.42
CA ASP A 102 3.83 18.00 4.55
C ASP A 102 5.09 18.50 5.25
N GLU A 103 5.55 17.73 6.23
CA GLU A 103 6.71 17.96 7.08
C GLU A 103 7.44 16.64 7.37
N GLY A 104 8.59 16.72 8.00
CA GLY A 104 9.36 15.54 8.41
C GLY A 104 10.54 15.27 7.51
N VAL A 105 10.96 14.02 7.46
CA VAL A 105 12.02 13.56 6.55
C VAL A 105 11.46 13.47 5.15
N ILE A 106 12.05 14.22 4.21
CA ILE A 106 11.63 14.31 2.80
C ILE A 106 12.66 13.74 1.83
N GLY A 107 13.87 13.44 2.30
CA GLY A 107 14.97 12.84 1.54
C GLY A 107 15.99 12.24 2.49
N GLU A 108 17.05 11.63 1.94
CA GLU A 108 18.16 11.17 2.77
C GLU A 108 18.91 12.38 3.32
N ASN A 109 18.86 12.55 4.64
CA ASN A 109 19.41 13.72 5.35
C ASN A 109 18.73 15.06 5.01
N GLU A 110 17.53 15.03 4.46
CA GLU A 110 16.73 16.22 4.18
C GLU A 110 15.46 16.22 5.03
N GLU A 111 15.25 17.31 5.75
CA GLU A 111 14.11 17.53 6.64
C GLU A 111 13.39 18.83 6.31
N LYS A 112 12.07 18.87 6.52
CA LYS A 112 11.23 20.03 6.31
C LYS A 112 10.25 20.20 7.46
N GLY A 113 10.08 21.43 7.94
CA GLY A 113 9.10 21.79 8.97
C GLY A 113 9.74 22.30 10.25
N ASP A 114 8.89 22.85 11.16
CA ASP A 114 9.33 23.61 12.34
C ASP A 114 9.60 22.72 13.57
N TYR A 115 9.42 21.39 13.46
CA TYR A 115 9.55 20.45 14.56
C TYR A 115 10.78 19.54 14.44
N ALA A 116 11.71 19.91 13.55
CA ALA A 116 12.99 19.19 13.38
C ALA A 116 13.82 19.19 14.67
N PRO A 117 14.72 18.19 14.86
CA PRO A 117 14.99 17.06 13.96
C PRO A 117 13.86 16.03 13.92
N TYR A 118 13.66 15.39 12.76
CA TYR A 118 12.69 14.29 12.59
C TYR A 118 13.33 12.90 12.59
N TYR A 119 14.66 12.82 12.73
CA TYR A 119 15.38 11.60 13.09
C TYR A 119 15.48 11.48 14.60
N GLN A 120 15.02 10.38 15.18
CA GLN A 120 15.05 10.20 16.64
C GLN A 120 16.47 10.19 17.21
N SER A 121 17.44 9.64 16.49
CA SER A 121 18.84 9.66 16.92
C SER A 121 19.40 11.07 17.11
N ALA A 122 18.92 12.06 16.36
CA ALA A 122 19.32 13.46 16.48
C ALA A 122 18.63 14.22 17.63
N ARG A 123 17.70 13.59 18.35
CA ARG A 123 16.90 14.20 19.44
C ARG A 123 17.39 13.79 20.85
N LYS A 124 18.56 13.21 20.97
CA LYS A 124 19.09 12.65 22.22
C LYS A 124 18.99 13.63 23.39
N ASP A 125 19.39 14.89 23.21
CA ASP A 125 19.38 15.91 24.25
C ASP A 125 17.95 16.22 24.74
N ILE A 126 16.97 16.17 23.84
CA ILE A 126 15.55 16.34 24.19
C ILE A 126 15.12 15.26 25.18
N TYR A 127 15.38 13.99 24.82
CA TYR A 127 15.00 12.87 25.67
C TYR A 127 15.72 12.91 27.02
N GLN A 128 16.99 13.28 27.05
CA GLN A 128 17.77 13.40 28.28
C GLN A 128 17.28 14.55 29.16
N ALA A 129 16.79 15.66 28.61
CA ALA A 129 16.19 16.73 29.37
C ALA A 129 14.91 16.31 30.11
N TYR A 130 14.02 15.59 29.40
CA TYR A 130 12.83 15.01 30.03
C TYR A 130 13.19 13.91 31.04
N ALA A 131 14.18 13.07 30.74
CA ALA A 131 14.69 12.06 31.66
C ALA A 131 15.24 12.69 32.95
N LYS A 132 16.08 13.73 32.81
CA LYS A 132 16.61 14.52 33.95
C LYS A 132 15.48 15.08 34.81
N SER A 133 14.44 15.62 34.18
CA SER A 133 13.26 16.15 34.90
C SER A 133 12.52 15.05 35.69
N LEU A 134 12.34 13.83 35.09
CA LEU A 134 11.74 12.72 35.81
C LEU A 134 12.59 12.25 37.01
N VAL A 135 13.92 12.27 36.90
CA VAL A 135 14.83 11.97 38.02
C VAL A 135 14.67 13.03 39.13
N MET A 136 14.62 14.31 38.76
CA MET A 136 14.40 15.42 39.73
C MET A 136 13.09 15.28 40.50
N GLN A 137 12.08 14.68 39.89
CA GLN A 137 10.77 14.40 40.49
C GLN A 137 10.74 13.08 41.28
N GLY A 138 11.84 12.29 41.28
CA GLY A 138 11.86 10.96 41.91
C GLY A 138 11.05 9.90 41.14
N LEU A 139 10.70 10.16 39.87
CA LEU A 139 9.92 9.29 39.00
C LEU A 139 10.78 8.40 38.09
N ALA A 140 12.11 8.57 38.09
CA ALA A 140 13.06 7.73 37.38
C ALA A 140 14.34 7.53 38.19
N TYR A 141 15.01 6.41 37.97
CA TYR A 141 16.22 6.02 38.68
C TYR A 141 17.17 5.20 37.79
N PRO A 142 18.49 5.20 38.07
CA PRO A 142 19.45 4.40 37.35
C PRO A 142 19.39 2.92 37.79
N CYS A 143 19.41 2.03 36.82
CA CYS A 143 19.45 0.59 37.04
C CYS A 143 20.79 0.02 36.52
N PHE A 144 21.51 -0.67 37.37
CA PHE A 144 22.85 -1.23 37.13
C PHE A 144 22.83 -2.75 36.91
N CYS A 145 21.65 -3.37 36.80
CA CYS A 145 21.53 -4.80 36.59
C CYS A 145 22.10 -5.22 35.24
N SER A 146 22.92 -6.28 35.23
CA SER A 146 23.39 -6.93 34.01
C SER A 146 22.27 -7.69 33.29
N ALA A 147 22.54 -8.16 32.07
CA ALA A 147 21.58 -9.01 31.32
C ALA A 147 21.32 -10.31 32.08
N GLU A 148 22.35 -10.92 32.62
CA GLU A 148 22.29 -12.17 33.40
C GLU A 148 21.42 -11.99 34.66
N GLU A 149 21.63 -10.90 35.41
CA GLU A 149 20.80 -10.60 36.59
C GLU A 149 19.33 -10.38 36.24
N LEU A 150 19.04 -9.76 35.08
CA LEU A 150 17.67 -9.59 34.60
C LEU A 150 17.03 -10.92 34.19
N ASP A 151 17.82 -11.84 33.62
CA ASP A 151 17.35 -13.19 33.26
C ASP A 151 17.12 -14.05 34.52
N GLU A 152 17.97 -13.96 35.54
CA GLU A 152 17.74 -14.58 36.85
C GLU A 152 16.45 -14.06 37.51
N ILE A 153 16.19 -12.75 37.44
CA ILE A 153 14.94 -12.16 37.96
C ILE A 153 13.73 -12.77 37.24
N ARG A 154 13.77 -12.85 35.89
CA ARG A 154 12.68 -13.44 35.11
C ARG A 154 12.49 -14.93 35.45
N ALA A 155 13.57 -15.68 35.61
CA ALA A 155 13.51 -17.10 36.02
C ALA A 155 12.89 -17.28 37.41
N SER A 156 13.20 -16.36 38.36
CA SER A 156 12.63 -16.43 39.72
C SER A 156 11.11 -16.13 39.77
N GLN A 157 10.54 -15.65 38.66
CA GLN A 157 9.11 -15.28 38.54
C GLN A 157 8.24 -16.37 37.87
N GLU A 158 8.62 -17.63 37.93
CA GLU A 158 7.88 -18.72 37.25
C GLU A 158 6.40 -18.77 37.64
N ASN A 159 6.09 -18.49 38.92
CA ASN A 159 4.74 -18.54 39.48
C ASN A 159 4.05 -17.17 39.57
N GLU A 160 4.64 -16.10 39.01
CA GLU A 160 4.02 -14.79 39.00
C GLU A 160 3.24 -14.60 37.69
N ASP A 161 2.05 -14.01 37.77
CA ASP A 161 1.21 -13.69 36.61
C ASP A 161 1.87 -12.64 35.68
N ILE A 162 2.65 -11.73 36.27
CA ILE A 162 3.38 -10.68 35.56
C ILE A 162 4.87 -10.89 35.76
N LYS A 163 5.60 -11.11 34.65
CA LYS A 163 7.06 -11.22 34.66
C LYS A 163 7.68 -9.88 34.25
N GLY A 164 8.78 -9.50 34.88
CA GLY A 164 9.51 -8.27 34.54
C GLY A 164 10.15 -7.61 35.76
N TYR A 165 10.54 -6.34 35.58
CA TYR A 165 11.28 -5.56 36.56
C TYR A 165 10.35 -4.60 37.31
N TYR A 166 9.88 -4.98 38.49
CA TYR A 166 8.92 -4.20 39.30
C TYR A 166 8.94 -4.62 40.78
N GLY A 167 8.46 -3.75 41.65
CA GLY A 167 8.27 -4.04 43.08
C GLY A 167 9.51 -4.66 43.74
N LYS A 168 9.36 -5.79 44.43
CA LYS A 168 10.45 -6.54 45.09
C LYS A 168 11.55 -7.02 44.13
N TYR A 169 11.24 -7.12 42.85
CA TYR A 169 12.17 -7.55 41.79
C TYR A 169 13.00 -6.40 41.21
N ALA A 170 12.64 -5.16 41.52
CA ALA A 170 13.33 -3.98 41.04
C ALA A 170 14.50 -3.58 41.97
N LYS A 171 15.55 -4.41 42.02
CA LYS A 171 16.70 -4.30 42.96
C LYS A 171 17.32 -2.91 43.06
N CYS A 172 17.34 -2.12 41.96
CA CYS A 172 17.95 -0.79 41.95
C CYS A 172 16.98 0.34 42.30
N ARG A 173 15.69 0.05 42.47
CA ARG A 173 14.61 1.06 42.62
C ARG A 173 14.78 1.98 43.82
N ASP A 174 15.33 1.43 44.90
CA ASP A 174 15.44 2.11 46.19
C ASP A 174 16.88 2.25 46.68
N LEU A 175 17.85 2.23 45.75
CA LEU A 175 19.27 2.51 46.04
C LEU A 175 19.39 3.96 46.59
N SER A 176 20.21 4.12 47.63
CA SER A 176 20.57 5.43 48.16
C SER A 176 21.50 6.18 47.19
N LEU A 177 21.55 7.52 47.33
CA LEU A 177 22.44 8.34 46.50
C LEU A 177 23.92 7.92 46.62
N ASP A 178 24.36 7.55 47.83
CA ASP A 178 25.75 7.10 48.07
C ASP A 178 26.06 5.78 47.38
N GLU A 179 25.10 4.83 47.35
CA GLU A 179 25.26 3.57 46.63
C GLU A 179 25.34 3.82 45.12
N ILE A 180 24.49 4.73 44.61
CA ILE A 180 24.50 5.12 43.20
C ILE A 180 25.84 5.79 42.84
N LYS A 181 26.32 6.73 43.66
CA LYS A 181 27.60 7.38 43.43
C LYS A 181 28.76 6.38 43.36
N LYS A 182 28.86 5.47 44.32
CA LYS A 182 29.88 4.40 44.33
C LYS A 182 29.84 3.55 43.07
N LYS A 183 28.65 3.20 42.57
CA LYS A 183 28.49 2.43 41.34
C LYS A 183 28.96 3.21 40.10
N ILE A 184 28.62 4.49 40.01
CA ILE A 184 29.04 5.37 38.90
C ILE A 184 30.57 5.57 38.95
N GLU A 185 31.13 5.86 40.11
CA GLU A 185 32.58 6.04 40.33
C GLU A 185 33.36 4.76 40.00
N SER A 186 32.78 3.58 40.20
CA SER A 186 33.39 2.31 39.78
C SER A 186 33.26 2.03 38.26
N GLY A 187 32.66 2.94 37.48
CA GLY A 187 32.46 2.79 36.05
C GLY A 187 31.33 1.83 35.66
N ALA A 188 30.41 1.48 36.57
CA ALA A 188 29.30 0.61 36.25
C ALA A 188 28.36 1.24 35.21
N GLU A 189 28.06 0.52 34.14
CA GLU A 189 27.06 0.95 33.17
C GLU A 189 25.66 0.96 33.80
N TRP A 190 24.84 1.89 33.35
CA TRP A 190 23.47 1.99 33.83
C TRP A 190 22.48 2.32 32.72
N THR A 191 21.24 1.90 32.92
CA THR A 191 20.07 2.31 32.13
C THR A 191 19.15 3.14 33.02
N LEU A 192 18.40 4.06 32.44
CA LEU A 192 17.39 4.81 33.21
C LEU A 192 16.05 4.07 33.16
N ARG A 193 15.45 3.82 34.31
CA ARG A 193 14.11 3.21 34.41
C ARG A 193 13.09 4.20 34.98
N LEU A 194 11.85 4.07 34.50
CA LEU A 194 10.69 4.68 35.14
C LEU A 194 10.48 4.02 36.51
N LYS A 195 10.22 4.82 37.55
CA LYS A 195 9.66 4.35 38.82
C LYS A 195 8.15 4.26 38.66
N SER A 196 7.66 3.12 38.14
CA SER A 196 6.25 2.96 37.80
C SER A 196 5.34 3.28 38.98
N PRO A 197 4.37 4.22 38.82
CA PRO A 197 3.33 4.49 39.82
C PRO A 197 2.11 3.57 39.66
N GLY A 198 2.15 2.59 38.76
CA GLY A 198 1.01 1.72 38.44
C GLY A 198 0.67 0.77 39.58
N ASP A 199 -0.57 0.32 39.57
CA ASP A 199 -1.17 -0.58 40.55
C ASP A 199 -1.77 -1.79 39.79
N ALA A 200 -1.36 -3.01 40.16
CA ALA A 200 -1.81 -4.25 39.50
C ALA A 200 -3.34 -4.48 39.62
N GLU A 201 -3.97 -3.92 40.68
CA GLU A 201 -5.41 -4.05 40.92
C GLU A 201 -6.23 -3.03 40.12
N LYS A 202 -5.56 -2.06 39.48
CA LYS A 202 -6.22 -1.02 38.71
C LYS A 202 -6.16 -1.28 37.22
N LYS A 203 -7.13 -0.68 36.51
CA LYS A 203 -7.25 -0.76 35.08
C LYS A 203 -7.17 0.63 34.46
N CYS A 204 -6.54 0.69 33.30
CA CYS A 204 -6.57 1.85 32.43
C CYS A 204 -7.57 1.63 31.28
N TYR A 205 -8.14 2.71 30.81
CA TYR A 205 -9.16 2.73 29.75
C TYR A 205 -8.73 3.66 28.65
N PHE A 206 -8.97 3.26 27.41
CA PHE A 206 -8.80 4.16 26.26
C PHE A 206 -9.80 3.85 25.16
N ASP A 207 -10.15 4.87 24.40
CA ASP A 207 -11.04 4.76 23.25
C ASP A 207 -10.18 4.62 21.97
N ASP A 208 -10.09 3.42 21.44
CA ASP A 208 -9.47 3.19 20.12
C ASP A 208 -10.46 3.55 19.02
N MET A 209 -9.99 4.31 18.02
CA MET A 209 -10.87 4.83 16.97
C MET A 209 -11.42 3.73 16.04
N ILE A 210 -10.77 2.56 16.00
CA ILE A 210 -11.18 1.40 15.19
C ILE A 210 -11.85 0.34 16.06
N LYS A 211 -11.22 -0.01 17.17
CA LYS A 211 -11.61 -1.14 18.01
C LYS A 211 -12.58 -0.74 19.15
N GLY A 212 -12.81 0.56 19.35
CA GLY A 212 -13.70 1.07 20.40
C GLY A 212 -13.04 1.10 21.79
N LYS A 213 -13.85 1.00 22.83
CA LYS A 213 -13.37 1.03 24.22
C LYS A 213 -12.56 -0.22 24.55
N ILE A 214 -11.35 -0.02 25.03
CA ILE A 214 -10.44 -1.07 25.50
C ILE A 214 -10.10 -0.84 26.95
N GLU A 215 -10.15 -1.90 27.75
CA GLU A 215 -9.77 -1.95 29.14
C GLU A 215 -8.56 -2.88 29.29
N MET A 216 -7.53 -2.43 30.00
CA MET A 216 -6.31 -3.18 30.25
C MET A 216 -5.79 -2.92 31.67
N PRO A 217 -5.00 -3.84 32.28
CA PRO A 217 -4.31 -3.56 33.53
C PRO A 217 -3.38 -2.35 33.40
N GLU A 218 -3.21 -1.59 34.50
CA GLU A 218 -2.16 -0.56 34.55
C GLU A 218 -0.76 -1.20 34.42
N ASN A 219 0.19 -0.45 33.86
CA ASN A 219 1.57 -0.89 33.82
C ASN A 219 2.24 -0.75 35.20
N ILE A 220 2.67 -1.86 35.78
CA ILE A 220 3.44 -1.88 37.04
C ILE A 220 4.93 -2.00 36.83
N GLN A 221 5.39 -2.28 35.62
CA GLN A 221 6.80 -2.51 35.33
C GLN A 221 7.60 -1.20 35.26
N ASP A 222 8.78 -1.22 35.85
CA ASP A 222 9.76 -0.15 35.74
C ASP A 222 10.49 -0.26 34.40
N ILE A 223 9.82 0.22 33.34
CA ILE A 223 10.34 0.14 31.98
C ILE A 223 11.63 0.94 31.82
N VAL A 224 12.50 0.52 30.91
CA VAL A 224 13.67 1.31 30.54
C VAL A 224 13.22 2.52 29.72
N LEU A 225 13.62 3.71 30.16
CA LEU A 225 13.42 4.99 29.46
C LEU A 225 14.61 5.27 28.53
N LEU A 226 15.83 5.26 29.09
CA LEU A 226 17.07 5.44 28.34
C LEU A 226 17.96 4.19 28.47
N LYS A 227 18.53 3.77 27.37
CA LYS A 227 19.55 2.73 27.27
C LYS A 227 20.90 3.24 27.85
N SER A 228 21.88 2.37 28.05
CA SER A 228 23.21 2.75 28.56
C SER A 228 23.97 3.74 27.66
N ASP A 229 23.66 3.78 26.34
CA ASP A 229 24.18 4.77 25.40
C ASP A 229 23.48 6.14 25.50
N GLY A 230 22.50 6.28 26.37
CA GLY A 230 21.70 7.48 26.58
C GLY A 230 20.64 7.74 25.50
N ILE A 231 20.40 6.77 24.60
CA ILE A 231 19.36 6.80 23.58
C ILE A 231 18.05 6.24 24.17
N PRO A 232 16.89 6.83 23.86
CA PRO A 232 15.61 6.38 24.43
C PRO A 232 15.20 5.01 23.92
N THR A 233 14.36 4.33 24.70
CA THR A 233 13.53 3.25 24.15
C THR A 233 12.37 3.83 23.33
N TYR A 234 11.77 2.99 22.48
CA TYR A 234 10.62 3.38 21.67
C TYR A 234 9.50 4.03 22.50
N HIS A 235 9.16 3.46 23.63
CA HIS A 235 8.06 3.95 24.47
C HIS A 235 8.27 5.39 24.95
N PHE A 236 9.48 5.70 25.40
CA PHE A 236 9.81 7.04 25.89
C PHE A 236 9.91 8.06 24.75
N ALA A 237 10.57 7.68 23.66
CA ALA A 237 10.66 8.52 22.46
C ALA A 237 9.27 8.83 21.88
N HIS A 238 8.39 7.83 21.76
CA HIS A 238 7.04 7.99 21.28
C HIS A 238 6.26 9.05 22.10
N ALA A 239 6.29 8.97 23.45
CA ALA A 239 5.53 9.88 24.28
C ALA A 239 6.01 11.34 24.15
N ILE A 240 7.32 11.56 24.10
CA ILE A 240 7.94 12.89 23.99
C ILE A 240 7.74 13.48 22.59
N ASP A 241 8.03 12.69 21.55
CA ASP A 241 7.99 13.18 20.17
C ASP A 241 6.57 13.48 19.71
N ASP A 242 5.62 12.59 19.97
CA ASP A 242 4.24 12.82 19.57
C ASP A 242 3.62 14.01 20.33
N HIS A 243 4.08 14.28 21.58
CA HIS A 243 3.71 15.49 22.29
C HIS A 243 4.35 16.75 21.67
N LEU A 244 5.68 16.79 21.53
CA LEU A 244 6.39 17.98 21.05
C LEU A 244 6.12 18.28 19.57
N MET A 245 5.91 17.27 18.73
CA MET A 245 5.52 17.43 17.33
C MET A 245 4.02 17.72 17.17
N ARG A 246 3.29 17.81 18.29
CA ARG A 246 1.85 18.15 18.35
C ARG A 246 0.97 17.16 17.58
N THR A 247 1.34 15.88 17.61
CA THR A 247 0.54 14.79 17.05
C THR A 247 -0.80 14.69 17.77
N THR A 248 -1.88 14.62 17.02
CA THR A 248 -3.23 14.46 17.58
C THR A 248 -3.74 13.03 17.47
N HIS A 249 -3.36 12.32 16.40
CA HIS A 249 -3.85 10.99 16.08
C HIS A 249 -2.68 10.09 15.68
N VAL A 250 -2.56 8.96 16.35
CA VAL A 250 -1.55 7.92 16.11
C VAL A 250 -2.22 6.73 15.44
N VAL A 251 -1.95 6.55 14.15
CA VAL A 251 -2.38 5.37 13.37
C VAL A 251 -1.21 4.42 13.29
N ARG A 252 -1.38 3.17 13.77
CA ARG A 252 -0.31 2.15 13.81
C ARG A 252 -0.89 0.75 13.85
N GLY A 253 -0.04 -0.27 13.66
CA GLY A 253 -0.46 -1.67 13.73
C GLY A 253 -0.98 -2.07 15.12
N ASP A 254 -1.87 -3.04 15.16
CA ASP A 254 -2.52 -3.49 16.40
C ASP A 254 -1.62 -4.31 17.33
N GLU A 255 -0.45 -4.73 16.87
CA GLU A 255 0.62 -5.29 17.70
C GLU A 255 1.07 -4.35 18.84
N TRP A 256 0.80 -3.05 18.70
CA TRP A 256 1.14 -2.04 19.70
C TRP A 256 0.06 -1.81 20.78
N ILE A 257 -1.09 -2.49 20.69
CA ILE A 257 -2.16 -2.34 21.70
C ILE A 257 -1.65 -2.71 23.09
N ALA A 258 -0.89 -3.79 23.20
CA ALA A 258 -0.32 -4.25 24.49
C ALA A 258 0.59 -3.20 25.16
N SER A 259 1.12 -2.24 24.40
CA SER A 259 1.98 -1.16 24.91
C SER A 259 1.21 0.09 25.34
N VAL A 260 -0.09 0.19 25.07
CA VAL A 260 -0.87 1.40 25.38
C VAL A 260 -0.88 1.73 26.88
N PRO A 261 -1.01 0.78 27.82
CA PRO A 261 -0.91 1.09 29.25
C PRO A 261 0.39 1.79 29.64
N VAL A 262 1.51 1.37 29.05
CA VAL A 262 2.83 2.02 29.24
C VAL A 262 2.81 3.43 28.68
N HIS A 263 2.26 3.64 27.48
CA HIS A 263 2.21 4.97 26.86
C HIS A 263 1.31 5.93 27.64
N LEU A 264 0.13 5.48 28.08
CA LEU A 264 -0.77 6.29 28.90
C LEU A 264 -0.12 6.69 30.23
N GLN A 265 0.62 5.76 30.86
CA GLN A 265 1.39 6.05 32.06
C GLN A 265 2.49 7.08 31.80
N LEU A 266 3.23 6.96 30.67
CA LEU A 266 4.26 7.94 30.29
C LEU A 266 3.66 9.33 30.05
N PHE A 267 2.55 9.44 29.29
CA PHE A 267 1.87 10.73 29.12
C PHE A 267 1.49 11.34 30.46
N LYS A 268 0.96 10.53 31.39
CA LYS A 268 0.56 10.99 32.71
C LYS A 268 1.74 11.51 33.56
N VAL A 269 2.85 10.76 33.63
CA VAL A 269 4.02 11.15 34.43
C VAL A 269 4.79 12.33 33.84
N LEU A 270 4.71 12.51 32.52
CA LEU A 270 5.29 13.65 31.81
C LEU A 270 4.37 14.88 31.83
N GLY A 271 3.14 14.77 32.32
CA GLY A 271 2.16 15.85 32.33
C GLY A 271 1.54 16.13 30.95
N PHE A 272 1.61 15.21 30.02
CA PHE A 272 1.13 15.36 28.65
C PHE A 272 -0.32 14.89 28.48
N LYS A 273 -1.03 15.54 27.54
CA LYS A 273 -2.32 15.02 27.09
C LYS A 273 -2.10 13.81 26.17
N PRO A 274 -2.75 12.66 26.42
CA PRO A 274 -2.65 11.51 25.55
C PRO A 274 -3.16 11.81 24.13
N VAL A 275 -2.51 11.22 23.12
CA VAL A 275 -2.96 11.21 21.72
C VAL A 275 -4.16 10.28 21.55
N LYS A 276 -4.91 10.45 20.47
CA LYS A 276 -5.94 9.49 20.06
C LYS A 276 -5.29 8.36 19.25
N TYR A 277 -5.62 7.11 19.58
CA TYR A 277 -5.08 5.93 18.90
C TYR A 277 -6.08 5.33 17.91
N ALA A 278 -5.55 4.85 16.79
CA ALA A 278 -6.22 3.99 15.83
C ALA A 278 -5.32 2.78 15.54
N HIS A 279 -5.64 1.63 16.12
CA HIS A 279 -4.86 0.41 15.95
C HIS A 279 -5.41 -0.41 14.80
N VAL A 280 -4.65 -0.43 13.70
CA VAL A 280 -5.01 -1.07 12.44
C VAL A 280 -4.67 -2.54 12.50
N ALA A 281 -5.66 -3.40 12.29
CA ALA A 281 -5.43 -4.84 12.22
C ALA A 281 -4.65 -5.20 10.93
N PRO A 282 -3.85 -6.29 10.95
CA PRO A 282 -3.04 -6.69 9.82
C PRO A 282 -3.90 -7.07 8.61
N ILE A 283 -3.31 -6.94 7.42
CA ILE A 283 -3.93 -7.50 6.21
C ILE A 283 -3.82 -9.02 6.26
N MET A 284 -4.95 -9.67 6.05
CA MET A 284 -5.12 -11.12 6.07
C MET A 284 -5.20 -11.68 4.66
N LYS A 285 -4.79 -12.91 4.47
CA LYS A 285 -4.98 -13.69 3.25
C LYS A 285 -5.67 -15.00 3.58
N GLU A 286 -6.57 -15.45 2.71
CA GLU A 286 -7.22 -16.74 2.84
C GLU A 286 -6.27 -17.85 2.38
N GLU A 287 -6.14 -18.91 3.17
CA GLU A 287 -5.32 -20.08 2.87
C GLU A 287 -5.96 -21.32 3.49
N ASN A 288 -6.25 -22.34 2.69
CA ASN A 288 -6.81 -23.62 3.14
C ASN A 288 -8.08 -23.50 4.02
N GLY A 289 -8.97 -22.59 3.69
CA GLY A 289 -10.22 -22.32 4.44
C GLY A 289 -10.03 -21.55 5.74
N GLY A 290 -8.82 -21.11 6.07
CA GLY A 290 -8.48 -20.24 7.19
C GLY A 290 -7.95 -18.89 6.75
N LYS A 291 -7.75 -17.97 7.71
CA LYS A 291 -7.15 -16.65 7.46
C LYS A 291 -5.81 -16.57 8.18
N ARG A 292 -4.77 -16.13 7.47
CA ARG A 292 -3.47 -15.82 8.05
C ARG A 292 -3.02 -14.40 7.69
N LYS A 293 -2.10 -13.85 8.47
CA LYS A 293 -1.46 -12.57 8.15
C LYS A 293 -0.68 -12.65 6.84
N LEU A 294 -0.81 -11.64 5.99
CA LEU A 294 0.01 -11.45 4.79
C LEU A 294 1.49 -11.35 5.18
N SER A 295 2.37 -12.10 4.51
CA SER A 295 3.75 -12.30 4.94
C SER A 295 4.75 -12.16 3.79
N LYS A 296 5.78 -11.32 3.93
CA LYS A 296 6.86 -11.15 2.94
C LYS A 296 7.55 -12.47 2.51
N ARG A 297 7.59 -13.46 3.40
CA ARG A 297 8.28 -14.74 3.11
C ARG A 297 7.46 -15.68 2.22
N LYS A 298 6.14 -15.53 2.23
CA LYS A 298 5.22 -16.45 1.52
C LYS A 298 4.49 -15.77 0.37
N ASP A 299 4.33 -14.44 0.43
CA ASP A 299 3.42 -13.68 -0.42
C ASP A 299 4.21 -12.57 -1.13
N PRO A 300 4.48 -12.68 -2.45
CA PRO A 300 5.15 -11.62 -3.21
C PRO A 300 4.42 -10.28 -3.11
N GLU A 301 3.09 -10.30 -3.10
CA GLU A 301 2.22 -9.12 -2.97
C GLU A 301 2.32 -8.41 -1.62
N ALA A 302 3.02 -8.99 -0.66
CA ALA A 302 3.35 -8.30 0.58
C ALA A 302 4.44 -7.24 0.39
N ALA A 303 5.24 -7.30 -0.67
CA ALA A 303 6.21 -6.27 -1.04
C ALA A 303 5.52 -5.19 -1.87
N VAL A 304 5.80 -3.91 -1.58
CA VAL A 304 5.22 -2.78 -2.35
C VAL A 304 5.76 -2.74 -3.78
N SER A 305 7.01 -3.17 -4.00
CA SER A 305 7.63 -3.28 -5.33
C SER A 305 6.89 -4.24 -6.28
N TYR A 306 6.28 -5.29 -5.73
CA TYR A 306 5.52 -6.27 -6.52
C TYR A 306 4.49 -5.63 -7.45
N TYR A 307 3.80 -4.61 -7.01
CA TYR A 307 2.74 -3.99 -7.82
C TYR A 307 3.30 -3.23 -9.02
N ALA A 308 4.43 -2.54 -8.83
CA ALA A 308 5.14 -1.88 -9.93
C ALA A 308 5.72 -2.92 -10.91
N GLU A 309 6.39 -3.95 -10.42
CA GLU A 309 6.95 -5.04 -11.22
C GLU A 309 5.87 -5.79 -12.01
N ALA A 310 4.73 -6.10 -11.37
CA ALA A 310 3.58 -6.73 -12.03
C ALA A 310 2.86 -5.81 -13.03
N GLY A 311 3.12 -4.48 -12.96
CA GLY A 311 2.55 -3.50 -13.87
C GLY A 311 1.18 -2.94 -13.44
N TYR A 312 0.84 -3.00 -12.16
CA TYR A 312 -0.37 -2.31 -11.66
C TYR A 312 -0.15 -0.80 -11.60
N PRO A 313 -1.02 0.03 -12.19
CA PRO A 313 -0.98 1.48 -12.00
C PRO A 313 -1.08 1.87 -10.52
N ALA A 314 -0.35 2.88 -10.11
CA ALA A 314 -0.42 3.39 -8.73
C ALA A 314 -1.85 3.80 -8.33
N GLU A 315 -2.59 4.42 -9.26
CA GLU A 315 -4.00 4.77 -9.05
C GLU A 315 -4.86 3.54 -8.75
N SER A 316 -4.61 2.42 -9.42
CA SER A 316 -5.33 1.16 -9.18
C SER A 316 -5.05 0.59 -7.80
N VAL A 317 -3.80 0.65 -7.36
CA VAL A 317 -3.40 0.21 -6.02
C VAL A 317 -4.02 1.11 -4.95
N ASN A 318 -4.06 2.43 -5.17
CA ASN A 318 -4.69 3.38 -4.26
C ASN A 318 -6.20 3.14 -4.12
N GLU A 319 -6.92 2.95 -5.23
CA GLU A 319 -8.35 2.60 -5.22
C GLU A 319 -8.59 1.28 -4.48
N TYR A 320 -7.74 0.28 -4.68
CA TYR A 320 -7.82 -0.98 -3.97
C TYR A 320 -7.53 -0.83 -2.47
N LEU A 321 -6.48 -0.07 -2.11
CA LEU A 321 -6.17 0.23 -0.71
C LEU A 321 -7.37 0.89 -0.01
N MET A 322 -7.99 1.90 -0.62
CA MET A 322 -9.16 2.58 -0.04
C MET A 322 -10.37 1.65 0.06
N THR A 323 -10.55 0.75 -0.91
CA THR A 323 -11.62 -0.27 -0.90
C THR A 323 -11.48 -1.20 0.31
N ILE A 324 -10.26 -1.64 0.65
CA ILE A 324 -10.04 -2.52 1.80
C ILE A 324 -9.89 -1.75 3.12
N LEU A 325 -9.57 -0.44 3.07
CA LEU A 325 -9.49 0.42 4.25
C LEU A 325 -10.88 0.76 4.81
N ASN A 326 -11.85 1.05 3.95
CA ASN A 326 -13.14 1.57 4.40
C ASN A 326 -14.29 0.89 3.66
N SER A 327 -15.15 0.20 4.40
CA SER A 327 -16.25 -0.62 3.86
C SER A 327 -17.30 0.15 3.03
N ASN A 328 -17.35 1.48 3.13
CA ASN A 328 -18.25 2.34 2.36
C ASN A 328 -17.56 3.05 1.18
N PHE A 329 -16.29 2.78 0.92
CA PHE A 329 -15.55 3.44 -0.16
C PHE A 329 -16.11 3.07 -1.54
N GLU A 330 -16.44 1.83 -1.79
CA GLU A 330 -16.96 1.38 -3.10
C GLU A 330 -18.30 2.05 -3.45
N ASP A 331 -19.19 2.19 -2.47
CA ASP A 331 -20.48 2.85 -2.68
C ASP A 331 -20.30 4.34 -2.97
N TRP A 332 -19.39 4.97 -2.22
CA TRP A 332 -19.02 6.35 -2.48
C TRP A 332 -18.38 6.51 -3.87
N ARG A 333 -17.46 5.65 -4.27
CA ARG A 333 -16.80 5.70 -5.58
C ARG A 333 -17.78 5.49 -6.73
N ARG A 334 -18.79 4.62 -6.57
CA ARG A 334 -19.86 4.45 -7.55
C ARG A 334 -20.69 5.72 -7.77
N ALA A 335 -20.94 6.46 -6.71
CA ALA A 335 -21.64 7.74 -6.75
C ALA A 335 -20.76 8.90 -7.22
N ASN A 336 -19.45 8.84 -6.99
CA ASN A 336 -18.46 9.90 -7.25
C ASN A 336 -17.34 9.39 -8.16
N LYS A 337 -17.67 9.03 -9.39
CA LYS A 337 -16.81 8.28 -10.32
C LYS A 337 -15.47 8.95 -10.61
N ASP A 338 -15.46 10.28 -10.69
CA ASP A 338 -14.31 11.08 -11.13
C ASP A 338 -13.76 12.00 -10.02
N ALA A 339 -14.28 11.85 -8.78
CA ALA A 339 -13.82 12.63 -7.64
C ALA A 339 -12.40 12.20 -7.22
N ASP A 340 -11.63 13.17 -6.71
CA ASP A 340 -10.36 12.89 -6.07
C ASP A 340 -10.56 11.91 -4.90
N ILE A 341 -9.70 10.90 -4.81
CA ILE A 341 -9.74 9.88 -3.76
C ILE A 341 -9.64 10.49 -2.36
N LEU A 342 -8.91 11.60 -2.21
CA LEU A 342 -8.73 12.33 -0.95
C LEU A 342 -10.00 13.09 -0.51
N SER A 343 -10.97 13.29 -1.42
CA SER A 343 -12.28 13.86 -1.07
C SER A 343 -13.24 12.86 -0.41
N PHE A 344 -12.84 11.59 -0.32
CA PHE A 344 -13.61 10.56 0.38
C PHE A 344 -13.74 10.87 1.88
N PRO A 345 -14.95 10.86 2.47
CA PRO A 345 -15.15 11.10 3.90
C PRO A 345 -14.71 9.89 4.74
N PHE A 346 -13.39 9.74 4.90
CA PHE A 346 -12.77 8.63 5.61
C PHE A 346 -13.24 8.54 7.07
N ASN A 347 -13.54 7.32 7.54
CA ASN A 347 -14.00 7.09 8.90
C ASN A 347 -13.39 5.81 9.49
N PHE A 348 -12.65 5.93 10.58
CA PHE A 348 -12.06 4.79 11.28
C PHE A 348 -13.06 3.71 11.70
N LYS A 349 -14.30 4.10 12.06
CA LYS A 349 -15.36 3.13 12.43
C LYS A 349 -15.82 2.23 11.26
N LYS A 350 -15.43 2.56 10.03
CA LYS A 350 -15.69 1.77 8.83
C LYS A 350 -14.49 0.90 8.42
N MET A 351 -13.40 0.94 9.18
CA MET A 351 -12.29 0.00 9.04
C MET A 351 -12.60 -1.33 9.71
N SER A 352 -12.03 -2.41 9.20
CA SER A 352 -12.17 -3.74 9.81
C SER A 352 -11.35 -3.85 11.10
N ALA A 353 -12.01 -4.16 12.22
CA ALA A 353 -11.35 -4.39 13.50
C ALA A 353 -10.56 -5.72 13.55
N SER A 354 -10.90 -6.69 12.70
CA SER A 354 -10.26 -8.02 12.63
C SER A 354 -9.29 -8.19 11.48
N GLY A 355 -9.08 -7.16 10.67
CA GLY A 355 -8.22 -7.15 9.50
C GLY A 355 -8.97 -7.18 8.17
N ALA A 356 -8.39 -6.51 7.17
CA ALA A 356 -8.86 -6.53 5.80
C ALA A 356 -8.36 -7.79 5.09
N LEU A 357 -9.17 -8.38 4.23
CA LEU A 357 -8.77 -9.52 3.41
C LEU A 357 -8.14 -9.03 2.10
N PHE A 358 -6.93 -9.50 1.81
CA PHE A 358 -6.32 -9.31 0.51
C PHE A 358 -6.97 -10.24 -0.52
N ASP A 359 -7.48 -9.67 -1.59
CA ASP A 359 -8.18 -10.38 -2.66
C ASP A 359 -7.67 -9.95 -4.04
N TYR A 360 -7.03 -10.87 -4.75
CA TYR A 360 -6.53 -10.64 -6.12
C TYR A 360 -7.63 -10.38 -7.14
N ALA A 361 -8.76 -11.08 -7.04
CA ALA A 361 -9.86 -10.88 -7.96
C ALA A 361 -10.41 -9.45 -7.83
N LYS A 362 -10.50 -8.97 -6.59
CA LYS A 362 -10.91 -7.61 -6.29
C LYS A 362 -9.91 -6.57 -6.79
N LEU A 363 -8.60 -6.78 -6.56
CA LEU A 363 -7.55 -5.90 -7.08
C LEU A 363 -7.62 -5.82 -8.62
N THR A 364 -7.77 -6.97 -9.28
CA THR A 364 -7.90 -7.06 -10.74
C THR A 364 -9.12 -6.31 -11.25
N ASP A 365 -10.29 -6.48 -10.63
CA ASP A 365 -11.52 -5.78 -11.02
C ASP A 365 -11.40 -4.26 -10.82
N VAL A 366 -10.88 -3.82 -9.68
CA VAL A 366 -10.62 -2.40 -9.41
C VAL A 366 -9.66 -1.82 -10.45
N SER A 367 -8.58 -2.52 -10.77
CA SER A 367 -7.59 -2.05 -11.74
C SER A 367 -8.15 -1.96 -13.15
N LYS A 368 -8.91 -2.95 -13.61
CA LYS A 368 -9.63 -2.89 -14.89
C LYS A 368 -10.57 -1.69 -14.97
N ASN A 369 -11.27 -1.38 -13.87
CA ASN A 369 -12.14 -0.22 -13.80
C ASN A 369 -11.37 1.11 -13.90
N VAL A 370 -10.20 1.20 -13.26
CA VAL A 370 -9.33 2.39 -13.32
C VAL A 370 -8.76 2.56 -14.73
N ILE A 371 -8.13 1.52 -15.29
CA ILE A 371 -7.49 1.58 -16.61
C ILE A 371 -8.51 1.87 -17.71
N SER A 372 -9.72 1.31 -17.63
CA SER A 372 -10.76 1.53 -18.64
C SER A 372 -11.21 2.99 -18.77
N LYS A 373 -10.97 3.82 -17.75
CA LYS A 373 -11.29 5.25 -17.74
C LYS A 373 -10.14 6.15 -18.22
N MET A 374 -8.94 5.62 -18.35
CA MET A 374 -7.78 6.37 -18.84
C MET A 374 -7.90 6.60 -20.34
N SER A 375 -7.41 7.73 -20.86
CA SER A 375 -7.28 7.92 -22.31
C SER A 375 -6.24 6.97 -22.90
N ALA A 376 -6.29 6.74 -24.19
CA ALA A 376 -5.34 5.88 -24.90
C ALA A 376 -3.90 6.37 -24.74
N GLU A 377 -3.70 7.69 -24.82
CA GLU A 377 -2.40 8.34 -24.62
C GLU A 377 -1.86 8.05 -23.21
N LYS A 378 -2.69 8.21 -22.18
CA LYS A 378 -2.28 7.90 -20.79
C LYS A 378 -1.93 6.43 -20.62
N VAL A 379 -2.70 5.53 -21.20
CA VAL A 379 -2.39 4.09 -21.17
C VAL A 379 -1.10 3.80 -21.91
N PHE A 380 -0.90 4.42 -23.07
CA PHE A 380 0.36 4.30 -23.83
C PHE A 380 1.55 4.78 -23.00
N ASP A 381 1.50 6.00 -22.50
CA ASP A 381 2.65 6.62 -21.79
C ASP A 381 3.03 5.84 -20.52
N LEU A 382 2.05 5.38 -19.74
CA LEU A 382 2.29 4.58 -18.54
C LEU A 382 2.81 3.19 -18.88
N THR A 383 2.25 2.54 -19.90
CA THR A 383 2.70 1.23 -20.36
C THR A 383 4.10 1.30 -20.97
N TYR A 384 4.37 2.30 -21.77
CA TYR A 384 5.67 2.50 -22.42
C TYR A 384 6.79 2.68 -21.40
N LYS A 385 6.55 3.57 -20.41
CA LYS A 385 7.49 3.78 -19.29
C LYS A 385 7.71 2.50 -18.46
N TRP A 386 6.67 1.74 -18.20
CA TRP A 386 6.79 0.47 -17.49
C TRP A 386 7.54 -0.57 -18.32
N ALA A 387 7.26 -0.66 -19.63
CA ALA A 387 7.85 -1.63 -20.52
C ALA A 387 9.36 -1.43 -20.73
N GLU A 388 9.84 -0.19 -20.62
CA GLU A 388 11.27 0.15 -20.68
C GLU A 388 12.10 -0.64 -19.65
N GLU A 389 11.55 -0.86 -18.46
CA GLU A 389 12.22 -1.58 -17.36
C GLU A 389 11.87 -3.07 -17.32
N TYR A 390 10.60 -3.42 -17.61
CA TYR A 390 10.09 -4.76 -17.29
C TYR A 390 9.73 -5.61 -18.52
N GLN A 391 9.53 -5.02 -19.71
CA GLN A 391 9.11 -5.78 -20.91
C GLN A 391 9.71 -5.22 -22.22
N PRO A 392 11.01 -5.45 -22.48
CA PRO A 392 11.72 -4.88 -23.63
C PRO A 392 11.05 -5.09 -24.97
N GLN A 393 10.44 -6.25 -25.20
CA GLN A 393 9.73 -6.56 -26.45
C GLN A 393 8.56 -5.60 -26.71
N LEU A 394 7.78 -5.29 -25.69
CA LEU A 394 6.68 -4.32 -25.80
C LEU A 394 7.22 -2.91 -26.01
N TYR A 395 8.28 -2.55 -25.29
CA TYR A 395 8.96 -1.26 -25.43
C TYR A 395 9.43 -1.04 -26.88
N GLU A 396 10.10 -2.03 -27.48
CA GLU A 396 10.56 -1.96 -28.87
C GLU A 396 9.40 -1.81 -29.85
N LEU A 397 8.31 -2.55 -29.69
CA LEU A 397 7.13 -2.44 -30.54
C LEU A 397 6.52 -1.05 -30.48
N PHE A 398 6.34 -0.52 -29.28
CA PHE A 398 5.74 0.80 -29.08
C PHE A 398 6.66 1.96 -29.51
N SER A 399 7.98 1.77 -29.45
CA SER A 399 8.98 2.74 -29.93
C SER A 399 8.95 2.92 -31.44
N LYS A 400 8.53 1.92 -32.22
CA LYS A 400 8.51 1.97 -33.68
C LYS A 400 7.45 2.93 -34.21
N ASP A 401 6.27 2.95 -33.60
CA ASP A 401 5.13 3.74 -34.05
C ASP A 401 4.18 4.04 -32.89
N LYS A 402 4.38 5.19 -32.26
CA LYS A 402 3.56 5.69 -31.15
C LYS A 402 2.10 5.90 -31.57
N GLU A 403 1.87 6.43 -32.77
CA GLU A 403 0.53 6.76 -33.27
C GLU A 403 -0.28 5.48 -33.46
N LYS A 404 0.32 4.46 -34.12
CA LYS A 404 -0.30 3.15 -34.29
C LYS A 404 -0.57 2.48 -32.95
N ALA A 405 0.40 2.47 -32.01
CA ALA A 405 0.23 1.87 -30.69
C ALA A 405 -0.91 2.53 -29.91
N THR A 406 -0.98 3.86 -29.92
CA THR A 406 -2.05 4.63 -29.27
C THR A 406 -3.41 4.34 -29.92
N ALA A 407 -3.48 4.29 -31.25
CA ALA A 407 -4.71 3.96 -31.99
C ALA A 407 -5.22 2.53 -31.66
N ILE A 408 -4.32 1.55 -31.54
CA ILE A 408 -4.66 0.19 -31.10
C ILE A 408 -5.25 0.20 -29.69
N LEU A 409 -4.62 0.92 -28.76
CA LEU A 409 -5.09 1.04 -27.37
C LEU A 409 -6.40 1.82 -27.25
N ASN A 410 -6.77 2.62 -28.26
CA ASN A 410 -8.01 3.40 -28.29
C ASN A 410 -9.22 2.61 -28.78
N ILE A 411 -9.05 1.42 -29.37
CA ILE A 411 -10.18 0.63 -29.87
C ILE A 411 -11.15 0.33 -28.72
N ASP A 412 -12.41 0.72 -28.87
CA ASP A 412 -13.51 0.58 -27.89
C ASP A 412 -13.34 1.33 -26.56
N ARG A 413 -12.33 2.21 -26.44
CA ARG A 413 -12.06 2.95 -25.19
C ARG A 413 -13.01 4.12 -24.97
N GLU A 414 -13.38 4.84 -26.03
CA GLU A 414 -14.27 5.99 -25.97
C GLU A 414 -15.77 5.65 -25.95
N ASN A 415 -16.09 4.36 -25.91
CA ASN A 415 -17.47 3.91 -25.83
C ASN A 415 -18.11 4.28 -24.47
N LYS A 416 -19.46 4.45 -24.44
CA LYS A 416 -20.22 4.66 -23.19
C LYS A 416 -19.92 3.60 -22.11
N LYS A 417 -19.53 2.40 -22.53
CA LYS A 417 -19.09 1.29 -21.70
C LYS A 417 -17.74 0.80 -22.23
N PRO A 418 -16.63 1.42 -21.81
CA PRO A 418 -15.31 0.99 -22.25
C PRO A 418 -15.03 -0.47 -21.89
N ARG A 419 -14.25 -1.15 -22.71
CA ARG A 419 -13.80 -2.52 -22.41
C ARG A 419 -12.86 -2.53 -21.21
N LYS A 420 -12.92 -3.62 -20.42
CA LYS A 420 -12.15 -3.82 -19.18
C LYS A 420 -11.22 -5.04 -19.34
N ASP A 421 -10.43 -5.05 -20.40
CA ASP A 421 -9.58 -6.20 -20.75
C ASP A 421 -8.23 -6.18 -20.01
N ILE A 422 -7.69 -5.00 -19.73
CA ILE A 422 -6.35 -4.81 -19.16
C ILE A 422 -6.48 -4.48 -17.66
N ALA A 423 -5.84 -5.29 -16.81
CA ALA A 423 -5.72 -5.04 -15.39
C ALA A 423 -4.33 -4.51 -14.97
N LYS A 424 -3.30 -4.79 -15.76
CA LYS A 424 -1.91 -4.43 -15.49
C LYS A 424 -1.11 -4.36 -16.79
N TRP A 425 -0.05 -3.58 -16.78
CA TRP A 425 0.76 -3.32 -17.98
C TRP A 425 1.39 -4.58 -18.55
N SER A 426 1.70 -5.56 -17.72
CA SER A 426 2.24 -6.87 -18.18
C SER A 426 1.28 -7.67 -19.06
N GLU A 427 -0.01 -7.32 -19.10
CA GLU A 427 -1.00 -7.97 -19.99
C GLU A 427 -1.09 -7.29 -21.36
N VAL A 428 -0.48 -6.10 -21.52
CA VAL A 428 -0.65 -5.30 -22.75
C VAL A 428 -0.04 -5.97 -23.96
N LEU A 429 1.15 -6.57 -23.86
CA LEU A 429 1.76 -7.28 -24.99
C LEU A 429 0.86 -8.42 -25.49
N ASP A 430 0.30 -9.18 -24.57
CA ASP A 430 -0.66 -10.22 -24.97
C ASP A 430 -1.93 -9.61 -25.58
N TYR A 431 -2.43 -8.49 -25.01
CA TYR A 431 -3.63 -7.84 -25.51
C TYR A 431 -3.48 -7.26 -26.92
N VAL A 432 -2.32 -6.66 -27.28
CA VAL A 432 -2.09 -5.98 -28.56
C VAL A 432 -1.22 -6.78 -29.53
N GLY A 433 -0.57 -7.85 -29.09
CA GLY A 433 0.49 -8.54 -29.87
C GLY A 433 0.06 -9.05 -31.24
N TYR A 434 -1.21 -9.42 -31.40
CA TYR A 434 -1.74 -9.81 -32.71
C TYR A 434 -1.80 -8.64 -33.75
N MET A 435 -1.60 -7.40 -33.33
CA MET A 435 -1.56 -6.24 -34.23
C MET A 435 -0.21 -6.03 -34.90
N TYR A 436 0.82 -6.78 -34.50
CA TYR A 436 2.18 -6.68 -35.01
C TYR A 436 2.62 -8.02 -35.58
N ASP A 437 3.21 -8.01 -36.81
CA ASP A 437 3.64 -9.24 -37.48
C ASP A 437 4.75 -9.96 -36.72
N GLU A 438 5.59 -9.24 -35.98
CA GLU A 438 6.68 -9.78 -35.17
C GLU A 438 6.21 -10.62 -33.97
N THR A 439 5.00 -10.35 -33.47
CA THR A 439 4.41 -11.07 -32.31
C THR A 439 3.17 -11.85 -32.64
N PHE A 440 2.67 -11.73 -33.88
CA PHE A 440 1.49 -12.49 -34.31
C PHE A 440 1.82 -13.97 -34.46
N THR A 441 1.20 -14.79 -33.63
CA THR A 441 1.24 -16.24 -33.73
C THR A 441 -0.13 -16.73 -34.18
N PRO A 442 -0.27 -17.28 -35.42
CA PRO A 442 -1.54 -17.79 -35.91
C PRO A 442 -2.09 -18.91 -35.02
N CYS A 443 -3.33 -18.77 -34.58
CA CYS A 443 -4.10 -19.81 -33.93
C CYS A 443 -5.49 -19.80 -34.56
N TYR A 444 -5.76 -20.83 -35.37
CA TYR A 444 -6.98 -20.90 -36.19
C TYR A 444 -8.08 -21.72 -35.55
N GLN A 445 -8.09 -21.83 -34.22
CA GLN A 445 -9.13 -22.52 -33.49
C GLN A 445 -10.45 -21.73 -33.56
N LEU A 446 -11.45 -22.32 -34.18
CA LEU A 446 -12.79 -21.76 -34.34
C LEU A 446 -13.65 -22.01 -33.11
N SER A 447 -14.73 -21.23 -32.95
CA SER A 447 -15.73 -21.38 -31.89
C SER A 447 -17.15 -21.18 -32.45
N GLY A 448 -18.15 -21.56 -31.66
CA GLY A 448 -19.56 -21.47 -32.07
C GLY A 448 -19.88 -22.50 -33.18
N ASN A 449 -20.60 -22.06 -34.22
CA ASN A 449 -20.97 -22.88 -35.35
C ASN A 449 -19.95 -22.85 -36.51
N ALA A 450 -18.84 -22.13 -36.33
CA ALA A 450 -17.82 -22.02 -37.34
C ALA A 450 -17.04 -23.36 -37.49
N THR A 451 -17.11 -23.96 -38.68
CA THR A 451 -16.37 -25.17 -39.06
C THR A 451 -15.27 -24.81 -40.03
N PRO A 452 -14.23 -25.65 -40.22
CA PRO A 452 -13.21 -25.44 -41.25
C PRO A 452 -13.82 -25.23 -42.65
N LYS A 453 -14.82 -26.00 -43.02
CA LYS A 453 -15.54 -25.87 -44.29
C LYS A 453 -16.24 -24.51 -44.42
N LEU A 454 -16.94 -24.07 -43.38
CA LEU A 454 -17.55 -22.73 -43.36
C LEU A 454 -16.48 -21.64 -43.46
N ALA A 455 -15.35 -21.81 -42.77
CA ALA A 455 -14.25 -20.84 -42.78
C ALA A 455 -13.63 -20.70 -44.20
N VAL A 456 -13.44 -21.79 -44.93
CA VAL A 456 -12.99 -21.74 -46.34
C VAL A 456 -13.93 -20.86 -47.15
N ASN A 457 -15.23 -21.17 -47.14
CA ASN A 457 -16.23 -20.44 -47.92
C ASN A 457 -16.31 -18.96 -47.54
N VAL A 458 -16.31 -18.66 -46.24
CA VAL A 458 -16.39 -17.27 -45.74
C VAL A 458 -15.16 -16.46 -46.19
N ILE A 459 -13.95 -17.01 -46.04
CA ILE A 459 -12.72 -16.30 -46.42
C ILE A 459 -12.63 -16.08 -47.92
N GLU A 460 -13.02 -17.07 -48.72
CA GLU A 460 -13.03 -16.94 -50.19
C GLU A 460 -13.99 -15.84 -50.66
N GLU A 461 -15.21 -15.80 -50.13
CA GLU A 461 -16.18 -14.76 -50.46
C GLU A 461 -15.75 -13.37 -49.92
N TYR A 462 -15.20 -13.30 -48.69
CA TYR A 462 -14.74 -12.06 -48.14
C TYR A 462 -13.56 -11.46 -48.92
N LEU A 463 -12.60 -12.24 -49.38
CA LEU A 463 -11.47 -11.78 -50.20
C LEU A 463 -11.90 -11.14 -51.52
N LYS A 464 -13.07 -11.52 -52.10
CA LYS A 464 -13.63 -10.93 -53.34
C LYS A 464 -14.20 -9.53 -53.11
N VAL A 465 -14.77 -9.28 -51.94
CA VAL A 465 -15.52 -8.05 -51.61
C VAL A 465 -14.80 -7.12 -50.65
N PHE A 466 -13.69 -7.55 -50.07
CA PHE A 466 -12.95 -6.75 -49.11
C PHE A 466 -12.37 -5.48 -49.72
N ASP A 467 -12.76 -4.31 -49.16
CA ASP A 467 -12.22 -3.00 -49.51
C ASP A 467 -11.80 -2.26 -48.22
N ILE A 468 -10.51 -1.92 -48.15
CA ILE A 468 -9.95 -1.21 -46.99
C ILE A 468 -10.54 0.21 -46.80
N ASN A 469 -11.14 0.79 -47.86
CA ASN A 469 -11.72 2.13 -47.81
C ASN A 469 -13.15 2.16 -47.24
N ASP A 470 -13.78 1.01 -47.08
CA ASP A 470 -15.12 0.93 -46.48
C ASP A 470 -15.18 1.69 -45.14
N ASP A 471 -16.30 2.35 -44.87
CA ASP A 471 -16.66 2.74 -43.52
C ASP A 471 -17.23 1.54 -42.75
N LYS A 472 -17.54 1.75 -41.47
CA LYS A 472 -17.99 0.66 -40.59
C LYS A 472 -19.32 0.03 -41.06
N ASP A 473 -20.23 0.83 -41.57
CA ASP A 473 -21.55 0.36 -42.04
C ASP A 473 -21.41 -0.40 -43.35
N ALA A 474 -20.65 0.10 -44.31
CA ALA A 474 -20.34 -0.59 -45.58
C ALA A 474 -19.65 -1.91 -45.29
N TRP A 475 -18.61 -1.93 -44.47
CA TRP A 475 -17.90 -3.14 -44.08
C TRP A 475 -18.81 -4.18 -43.44
N PHE A 476 -19.69 -3.78 -42.50
CA PHE A 476 -20.61 -4.71 -41.85
C PHE A 476 -21.72 -5.21 -42.81
N ASN A 477 -22.16 -4.37 -43.76
CA ASN A 477 -23.10 -4.81 -44.80
C ASN A 477 -22.50 -5.88 -45.71
N ARG A 478 -21.21 -5.76 -46.08
CA ARG A 478 -20.53 -6.85 -46.82
C ARG A 478 -20.52 -8.16 -46.05
N MET A 479 -20.31 -8.12 -44.72
CA MET A 479 -20.43 -9.31 -43.86
C MET A 479 -21.81 -9.97 -43.93
N LYS A 480 -22.87 -9.13 -44.00
CA LYS A 480 -24.26 -9.65 -44.15
C LYS A 480 -24.53 -10.23 -45.54
N GLU A 481 -23.99 -9.60 -46.59
CA GLU A 481 -24.10 -10.05 -47.97
C GLU A 481 -23.41 -11.40 -48.22
N ILE A 482 -22.31 -11.69 -47.51
CA ILE A 482 -21.64 -13.00 -47.55
C ILE A 482 -22.50 -14.09 -46.91
N CYS A 483 -23.32 -13.81 -45.90
CA CYS A 483 -24.07 -14.80 -45.16
C CYS A 483 -24.85 -15.77 -46.05
N PRO A 484 -25.73 -15.33 -46.97
CA PRO A 484 -26.51 -16.23 -47.80
C PRO A 484 -25.62 -17.03 -48.79
N LEU A 485 -24.47 -16.51 -49.21
CA LEU A 485 -23.54 -17.18 -50.11
C LEU A 485 -22.87 -18.39 -49.48
N VAL A 486 -22.74 -18.40 -48.15
CA VAL A 486 -22.09 -19.48 -47.40
C VAL A 486 -23.08 -20.29 -46.54
N GLY A 487 -24.41 -20.17 -46.81
CA GLY A 487 -25.45 -20.89 -46.09
C GLY A 487 -25.77 -20.34 -44.69
N CYS A 488 -25.31 -19.13 -44.37
CA CYS A 488 -25.64 -18.45 -43.12
C CYS A 488 -26.79 -17.45 -43.28
N THR A 489 -27.36 -16.99 -42.16
CA THR A 489 -28.33 -15.87 -42.18
C THR A 489 -27.74 -14.61 -41.57
N PRO A 490 -27.99 -13.43 -42.15
CA PRO A 490 -27.61 -12.17 -41.55
C PRO A 490 -28.43 -11.83 -40.25
N ASN A 491 -29.54 -12.52 -40.02
CA ASN A 491 -30.48 -12.26 -38.96
C ASN A 491 -30.36 -13.27 -37.81
N VAL A 492 -29.78 -12.85 -36.70
CA VAL A 492 -29.57 -13.71 -35.52
C VAL A 492 -30.91 -14.24 -34.94
N LYS A 493 -32.03 -13.50 -35.08
CA LYS A 493 -33.33 -13.97 -34.60
C LYS A 493 -33.89 -15.10 -35.46
N GLU A 494 -33.70 -15.03 -36.78
CA GLU A 494 -34.08 -16.13 -37.72
C GLU A 494 -33.25 -17.37 -37.42
N TYR A 495 -31.96 -17.23 -37.23
CA TYR A 495 -31.11 -18.35 -36.84
C TYR A 495 -31.60 -19.02 -35.54
N LYS A 496 -31.96 -18.24 -34.53
CA LYS A 496 -32.48 -18.79 -33.26
C LYS A 496 -33.82 -19.50 -33.40
N ALA A 497 -34.66 -19.08 -34.35
CA ALA A 497 -35.95 -19.69 -34.62
C ALA A 497 -35.83 -21.02 -35.40
N GLU A 498 -34.91 -21.10 -36.36
CA GLU A 498 -34.73 -22.25 -37.25
C GLU A 498 -33.22 -22.60 -37.40
N PRO A 499 -32.53 -23.05 -36.32
CA PRO A 499 -31.08 -23.25 -36.36
C PRO A 499 -30.62 -24.30 -37.35
N GLU A 500 -31.45 -25.33 -37.61
CA GLU A 500 -31.13 -26.42 -38.53
C GLU A 500 -31.18 -26.01 -40.02
N LYS A 501 -31.72 -24.82 -40.32
CA LYS A 501 -31.83 -24.32 -41.68
C LYS A 501 -30.56 -23.64 -42.18
N TYR A 502 -29.73 -23.19 -41.28
CA TYR A 502 -28.56 -22.38 -41.60
C TYR A 502 -27.27 -22.98 -41.03
N ALA A 503 -26.17 -22.83 -41.77
CA ALA A 503 -24.84 -23.23 -41.30
C ALA A 503 -24.34 -22.36 -40.12
N GLY A 504 -24.99 -21.21 -39.90
CA GLY A 504 -24.66 -20.25 -38.85
C GLY A 504 -25.33 -18.89 -39.10
N HIS A 505 -24.83 -17.85 -38.46
CA HIS A 505 -25.30 -16.48 -38.63
C HIS A 505 -24.14 -15.49 -38.83
N VAL A 506 -24.44 -14.19 -39.02
CA VAL A 506 -23.43 -13.14 -39.24
C VAL A 506 -22.34 -13.10 -38.16
N GLY A 507 -22.65 -13.49 -36.92
CA GLY A 507 -21.66 -13.61 -35.84
C GLY A 507 -20.62 -14.70 -36.10
N ASP A 508 -21.01 -15.83 -36.69
CA ASP A 508 -20.12 -16.92 -37.04
C ASP A 508 -19.22 -16.51 -38.22
N VAL A 509 -19.78 -15.81 -39.23
CA VAL A 509 -19.01 -15.20 -40.33
C VAL A 509 -17.97 -14.23 -39.80
N SER A 510 -18.36 -13.31 -38.87
CA SER A 510 -17.45 -12.39 -38.22
C SER A 510 -16.38 -13.09 -37.37
N THR A 511 -16.73 -14.22 -36.73
CA THR A 511 -15.79 -15.04 -35.94
C THR A 511 -14.71 -15.65 -36.80
N VAL A 512 -15.07 -16.18 -37.98
CA VAL A 512 -14.10 -16.69 -38.94
C VAL A 512 -13.07 -15.63 -39.34
N ILE A 513 -13.54 -14.45 -39.73
CA ILE A 513 -12.64 -13.34 -40.13
C ILE A 513 -11.81 -12.88 -38.93
N ARG A 514 -12.40 -12.79 -37.75
CA ARG A 514 -11.68 -12.43 -36.51
C ARG A 514 -10.54 -13.41 -36.23
N VAL A 515 -10.82 -14.69 -36.23
CA VAL A 515 -9.81 -15.74 -35.97
C VAL A 515 -8.72 -15.71 -37.04
N ALA A 516 -9.09 -15.55 -38.30
CA ALA A 516 -8.13 -15.45 -39.38
C ALA A 516 -7.16 -14.28 -39.26
N LEU A 517 -7.66 -13.11 -38.78
CA LEU A 517 -6.87 -11.90 -38.66
C LEU A 517 -6.07 -11.82 -37.34
N THR A 518 -6.62 -12.38 -36.26
CA THR A 518 -6.09 -12.13 -34.90
C THR A 518 -5.64 -13.38 -34.16
N GLY A 519 -6.01 -14.58 -34.65
CA GLY A 519 -5.82 -15.84 -33.92
C GLY A 519 -6.70 -15.97 -32.67
N ARG A 520 -7.74 -15.13 -32.51
CA ARG A 520 -8.57 -15.04 -31.28
C ARG A 520 -10.06 -15.04 -31.63
N THR A 521 -10.86 -15.65 -30.78
CA THR A 521 -12.33 -15.64 -30.92
C THR A 521 -12.97 -14.40 -30.27
N ASN A 522 -12.29 -13.72 -29.36
CA ASN A 522 -12.73 -12.49 -28.69
C ASN A 522 -11.65 -11.41 -28.76
N THR A 523 -11.99 -10.27 -29.34
CA THR A 523 -11.12 -9.09 -29.49
C THR A 523 -11.96 -7.83 -29.38
N PRO A 524 -11.36 -6.63 -29.33
CA PRO A 524 -12.06 -5.38 -29.60
C PRO A 524 -12.72 -5.34 -30.99
N ASP A 525 -13.26 -4.18 -31.36
CA ASP A 525 -13.99 -3.97 -32.63
C ASP A 525 -13.19 -4.47 -33.84
N LEU A 526 -13.75 -5.44 -34.57
CA LEU A 526 -13.06 -6.10 -35.69
C LEU A 526 -12.83 -5.18 -36.88
N PHE A 527 -13.76 -4.24 -37.12
CA PHE A 527 -13.58 -3.23 -38.18
C PHE A 527 -12.33 -2.37 -37.90
N SER A 528 -12.24 -1.83 -36.69
CA SER A 528 -11.08 -1.00 -36.27
C SER A 528 -9.77 -1.77 -36.36
N ILE A 529 -9.77 -3.05 -35.97
CA ILE A 529 -8.61 -3.96 -36.11
C ILE A 529 -8.24 -4.10 -37.60
N THR A 530 -9.22 -4.37 -38.46
CA THR A 530 -8.99 -4.52 -39.91
C THR A 530 -8.35 -3.26 -40.53
N LYS A 531 -8.85 -2.08 -40.16
CA LYS A 531 -8.30 -0.79 -40.63
C LYS A 531 -6.87 -0.58 -40.18
N LEU A 532 -6.54 -0.87 -38.91
CA LEU A 532 -5.19 -0.67 -38.37
C LEU A 532 -4.17 -1.71 -38.83
N LEU A 533 -4.60 -2.92 -39.22
CA LEU A 533 -3.74 -3.93 -39.85
C LEU A 533 -3.32 -3.52 -41.27
N GLY A 534 -4.19 -2.82 -42.00
CA GLY A 534 -3.97 -2.44 -43.38
C GLY A 534 -4.25 -3.55 -44.38
N GLU A 535 -4.45 -3.18 -45.66
CA GLU A 535 -4.90 -4.10 -46.70
C GLU A 535 -3.94 -5.28 -46.92
N GLU A 536 -2.66 -5.01 -47.02
CA GLU A 536 -1.63 -6.02 -47.26
C GLU A 536 -1.62 -7.11 -46.19
N THR A 537 -1.58 -6.70 -44.91
CA THR A 537 -1.57 -7.63 -43.77
C THR A 537 -2.88 -8.40 -43.69
N VAL A 538 -4.03 -7.76 -43.92
CA VAL A 538 -5.34 -8.41 -43.90
C VAL A 538 -5.38 -9.51 -44.97
N ARG A 539 -5.03 -9.19 -46.22
CA ARG A 539 -5.01 -10.21 -47.32
C ARG A 539 -4.03 -11.33 -47.06
N LYS A 540 -2.83 -11.04 -46.58
CA LYS A 540 -1.81 -12.01 -46.18
C LYS A 540 -2.35 -13.00 -45.15
N ARG A 541 -2.95 -12.51 -44.06
CA ARG A 541 -3.47 -13.34 -42.96
C ARG A 541 -4.68 -14.16 -43.37
N LEU A 542 -5.61 -13.58 -44.17
CA LEU A 542 -6.74 -14.32 -44.73
C LEU A 542 -6.29 -15.45 -45.63
N ASN A 543 -5.32 -15.23 -46.53
CA ASN A 543 -4.78 -16.30 -47.39
C ASN A 543 -4.06 -17.41 -46.60
N SER A 544 -3.34 -17.05 -45.54
CA SER A 544 -2.70 -18.03 -44.65
C SER A 544 -3.73 -18.88 -43.90
N ALA A 545 -4.79 -18.26 -43.36
CA ALA A 545 -5.89 -18.98 -42.73
C ALA A 545 -6.67 -19.85 -43.72
N LEU A 546 -6.91 -19.36 -44.94
CA LEU A 546 -7.57 -20.13 -46.02
C LEU A 546 -6.79 -21.39 -46.34
N LYS A 547 -5.47 -21.29 -46.48
CA LYS A 547 -4.60 -22.45 -46.73
C LYS A 547 -4.74 -23.48 -45.60
N TYR A 548 -4.65 -23.03 -44.35
CA TYR A 548 -4.80 -23.91 -43.18
C TYR A 548 -6.16 -24.64 -43.19
N TYR A 549 -7.27 -23.89 -43.33
CA TYR A 549 -8.59 -24.51 -43.31
C TYR A 549 -8.89 -25.41 -44.49
N LYS A 550 -8.24 -25.23 -45.64
CA LYS A 550 -8.34 -26.17 -46.78
C LYS A 550 -7.67 -27.52 -46.53
N GLU A 551 -6.67 -27.54 -45.65
CA GLU A 551 -6.00 -28.76 -45.22
C GLU A 551 -6.78 -29.50 -44.12
N GLU A 552 -7.63 -28.79 -43.38
CA GLU A 552 -8.45 -29.32 -42.27
C GLU A 552 -9.92 -29.62 -42.67
N ALA A 553 -10.39 -29.16 -43.83
CA ALA A 553 -11.76 -29.33 -44.31
C ALA A 553 -11.91 -30.60 -45.20
#